data_38d20fa29d86c78c9b1587ccfb9d7554
#
_entry.id   38d20fa29d86c78c9b1587ccfb9d7554
#
_cell.length_a   1.000
_cell.length_b   1.000
_cell.length_c   1.000
_cell.angle_alpha   90.00
_cell.angle_beta   90.00
_cell.angle_gamma   90.00
#
_symmetry.space_group_name_H-M   'P 1'
#
loop_
_entity.id
_entity.type
_entity.pdbx_description
1 polymer ?
#
loop_
_entity_poly.entity_id
_entity_poly.type
_entity_poly.pdbx_seq_one_letter_code
_entity_poly.pdbx_strand_id
1 'polypeptide(L)'
;MSFLLAAAGVVAGQSRDKKANDPDVKEIRDYRLDMDVIQRYMQSFKAISGDPVAKKCVDNDSPGNAATLDAGEKLLDTCPSAVTDLRAVGLKPREFLIVTAALIGDFMAVGMKKSGTIKEYPDSISPENAAFIEQNYAKLQSMLAPLTGGGR
;
A
#
# COMPACT_ATOMS: atom_id res chain seq x y z
N MET A 1 -2.88 -7.06 -14.61
CA MET A 1 -3.18 -7.23 -13.17
C MET A 1 -1.96 -7.51 -12.30
N SER A 2 -0.75 -7.19 -12.78
CA SER A 2 0.52 -7.43 -12.03
C SER A 2 0.99 -6.25 -11.19
N PHE A 3 0.20 -5.19 -11.11
CA PHE A 3 0.64 -3.90 -10.57
C PHE A 3 0.92 -3.89 -9.06
N LEU A 4 0.18 -4.65 -8.28
CA LEU A 4 0.31 -4.62 -6.81
C LEU A 4 1.27 -5.68 -6.23
N LEU A 5 1.49 -6.78 -6.93
CA LEU A 5 2.44 -7.80 -6.46
C LEU A 5 3.89 -7.31 -6.50
N ALA A 6 4.23 -6.42 -7.45
CA ALA A 6 5.56 -5.82 -7.52
C ALA A 6 5.80 -4.82 -6.37
N ALA A 7 4.79 -4.03 -5.99
CA ALA A 7 4.90 -3.07 -4.89
C ALA A 7 5.11 -3.77 -3.53
N ALA A 8 4.41 -4.86 -3.28
CA ALA A 8 4.55 -5.63 -2.04
C ALA A 8 5.93 -6.31 -1.92
N GLY A 9 6.47 -6.80 -3.03
CA GLY A 9 7.78 -7.45 -3.05
C GLY A 9 8.94 -6.51 -2.76
N VAL A 10 8.87 -5.27 -3.25
CA VAL A 10 9.96 -4.30 -3.08
C VAL A 10 9.95 -3.69 -1.68
N VAL A 11 8.80 -3.36 -1.14
CA VAL A 11 8.70 -2.84 0.24
C VAL A 11 9.10 -3.92 1.25
N ALA A 12 8.69 -5.17 1.05
CA ALA A 12 9.07 -6.27 1.94
C ALA A 12 10.54 -6.70 1.78
N GLY A 13 11.09 -6.63 0.58
CA GLY A 13 12.51 -6.98 0.31
C GLY A 13 13.50 -5.92 0.75
N GLN A 14 13.16 -4.64 0.62
CA GLN A 14 14.01 -3.53 1.04
C GLN A 14 13.93 -3.24 2.54
N SER A 15 12.84 -3.64 3.22
CA SER A 15 12.69 -3.42 4.66
C SER A 15 13.60 -4.30 5.51
N ARG A 16 14.25 -5.32 4.97
CA ARG A 16 15.24 -6.11 5.71
C ARG A 16 16.52 -5.36 6.03
N ASP A 17 16.88 -4.37 5.22
CA ASP A 17 18.09 -3.57 5.39
C ASP A 17 17.84 -2.11 5.80
N LYS A 18 16.59 -1.64 5.74
CA LYS A 18 16.24 -0.30 6.20
C LYS A 18 16.11 -0.30 7.71
N LYS A 19 16.99 0.42 8.38
CA LYS A 19 16.93 0.61 9.84
C LYS A 19 15.61 1.25 10.24
N ALA A 20 15.09 0.90 11.41
CA ALA A 20 13.85 1.48 11.99
C ALA A 20 13.84 3.02 12.03
N ASN A 21 14.99 3.66 11.87
CA ASN A 21 15.18 5.11 11.83
C ASN A 21 15.11 5.71 10.41
N ASP A 22 14.85 4.91 9.35
CA ASP A 22 14.62 5.44 8.00
C ASP A 22 13.35 6.32 8.02
N PRO A 23 13.43 7.58 7.54
CA PRO A 23 12.29 8.50 7.57
C PRO A 23 11.04 7.95 6.88
N ASP A 24 11.21 7.26 5.75
CA ASP A 24 10.10 6.67 5.02
C ASP A 24 9.45 5.52 5.80
N VAL A 25 10.27 4.66 6.43
CA VAL A 25 9.77 3.56 7.28
C VAL A 25 8.99 4.14 8.47
N LYS A 26 9.51 5.20 9.06
CA LYS A 26 8.84 5.88 10.17
C LYS A 26 7.51 6.50 9.72
N GLU A 27 7.49 7.20 8.59
CA GLU A 27 6.28 7.84 8.06
C GLU A 27 5.21 6.80 7.73
N ILE A 28 5.59 5.68 7.11
CA ILE A 28 4.67 4.58 6.79
C ILE A 28 4.13 3.94 8.08
N ARG A 29 5.00 3.64 9.05
CA ARG A 29 4.61 3.03 10.32
C ARG A 29 3.67 3.92 11.12
N ASP A 30 3.97 5.23 11.19
CA ASP A 30 3.23 6.19 12.00
C ASP A 30 1.90 6.62 11.35
N TYR A 31 1.69 6.24 10.07
CA TYR A 31 0.43 6.51 9.38
C TYR A 31 -0.69 5.62 9.92
N ARG A 32 -1.77 6.23 10.40
CA ARG A 32 -2.88 5.52 10.99
C ARG A 32 -3.87 5.02 9.92
N LEU A 33 -4.02 3.71 9.84
CA LEU A 33 -5.03 3.07 9.01
C LEU A 33 -6.37 3.05 9.73
N ASP A 34 -7.42 3.37 8.99
CA ASP A 34 -8.81 3.18 9.39
C ASP A 34 -9.65 2.74 8.19
N MET A 35 -10.91 2.42 8.42
CA MET A 35 -11.77 1.90 7.37
C MET A 35 -12.09 2.96 6.29
N ASP A 36 -12.17 4.23 6.66
CA ASP A 36 -12.42 5.33 5.72
C ASP A 36 -11.24 5.50 4.73
N VAL A 37 -10.03 5.52 5.26
CA VAL A 37 -8.81 5.58 4.43
C VAL A 37 -8.74 4.38 3.49
N ILE A 38 -9.02 3.18 3.97
CA ILE A 38 -8.99 1.97 3.15
C ILE A 38 -10.06 2.01 2.06
N GLN A 39 -11.26 2.48 2.36
CA GLN A 39 -12.31 2.64 1.35
C GLN A 39 -11.92 3.64 0.26
N ARG A 40 -11.36 4.80 0.63
CA ARG A 40 -10.83 5.79 -0.32
C ARG A 40 -9.70 5.21 -1.17
N TYR A 41 -8.80 4.46 -0.56
CA TYR A 41 -7.73 3.74 -1.26
C TYR A 41 -8.29 2.76 -2.29
N MET A 42 -9.26 1.93 -1.91
CA MET A 42 -9.90 0.98 -2.83
C MET A 42 -10.64 1.67 -3.98
N GLN A 43 -11.30 2.80 -3.71
CA GLN A 43 -11.94 3.62 -4.74
C GLN A 43 -10.93 4.20 -5.71
N SER A 44 -9.81 4.74 -5.22
CA SER A 44 -8.74 5.27 -6.07
C SER A 44 -8.12 4.18 -6.94
N PHE A 45 -7.87 3.01 -6.38
CA PHE A 45 -7.36 1.86 -7.11
C PHE A 45 -8.31 1.45 -8.24
N LYS A 46 -9.60 1.38 -7.96
CA LYS A 46 -10.63 1.08 -8.97
C LYS A 46 -10.69 2.16 -10.06
N ALA A 47 -10.62 3.43 -9.69
CA ALA A 47 -10.62 4.55 -10.65
C ALA A 47 -9.40 4.48 -11.58
N ILE A 48 -8.19 4.36 -11.04
CA ILE A 48 -6.95 4.25 -11.82
C ILE A 48 -6.97 3.00 -12.70
N SER A 49 -7.44 1.87 -12.20
CA SER A 49 -7.54 0.63 -12.98
C SER A 49 -8.58 0.71 -14.10
N GLY A 50 -9.62 1.53 -13.94
CA GLY A 50 -10.68 1.77 -14.92
C GLY A 50 -10.33 2.87 -15.95
N ASP A 51 -9.32 3.69 -15.68
CA ASP A 51 -8.81 4.71 -16.60
C ASP A 51 -7.60 4.16 -17.37
N PRO A 52 -7.72 3.86 -18.68
CA PRO A 52 -6.61 3.29 -19.46
C PRO A 52 -5.37 4.17 -19.49
N VAL A 53 -5.53 5.50 -19.44
CA VAL A 53 -4.41 6.47 -19.45
C VAL A 53 -3.68 6.45 -18.12
N ALA A 54 -4.42 6.56 -17.02
CA ALA A 54 -3.87 6.47 -15.67
C ALA A 54 -3.18 5.14 -15.44
N LYS A 55 -3.86 4.04 -15.76
CA LYS A 55 -3.33 2.68 -15.62
C LYS A 55 -2.03 2.48 -16.38
N LYS A 56 -2.00 2.86 -17.66
CA LYS A 56 -0.80 2.71 -18.50
C LYS A 56 0.38 3.52 -17.95
N CYS A 57 0.14 4.75 -17.50
CA CYS A 57 1.18 5.59 -16.93
C CYS A 57 1.73 4.98 -15.65
N VAL A 58 0.88 4.60 -14.73
CA VAL A 58 1.28 4.01 -13.45
C VAL A 58 1.96 2.65 -13.62
N ASP A 59 1.51 1.83 -14.58
CA ASP A 59 2.16 0.55 -14.92
C ASP A 59 3.58 0.77 -15.49
N ASN A 60 3.77 1.78 -16.34
CA ASN A 60 5.07 2.08 -16.95
C ASN A 60 6.07 2.67 -15.95
N ASP A 61 5.64 3.61 -15.16
CA ASP A 61 6.54 4.36 -14.26
C ASP A 61 6.70 3.66 -12.90
N SER A 62 5.81 2.72 -12.58
CA SER A 62 5.87 1.87 -11.38
C SER A 62 6.21 2.64 -10.08
N PRO A 63 5.47 3.70 -9.73
CA PRO A 63 5.82 4.57 -8.60
C PRO A 63 5.90 3.82 -7.26
N GLY A 64 5.16 2.72 -7.13
CA GLY A 64 5.21 1.85 -5.95
C GLY A 64 6.53 1.07 -5.80
N ASN A 65 7.34 1.00 -6.87
CA ASN A 65 8.66 0.33 -6.86
C ASN A 65 9.82 1.32 -6.64
N ALA A 66 9.53 2.59 -6.42
CA ALA A 66 10.57 3.59 -6.18
C ALA A 66 11.31 3.31 -4.87
N ALA A 67 12.59 3.66 -4.82
CA ALA A 67 13.44 3.43 -3.66
C ALA A 67 13.04 4.23 -2.42
N THR A 68 12.37 5.38 -2.62
CA THR A 68 11.90 6.27 -1.57
C THR A 68 10.48 6.76 -1.86
N LEU A 69 9.77 7.22 -0.82
CA LEU A 69 8.46 7.86 -0.98
C LEU A 69 8.54 9.10 -1.88
N ASP A 70 9.58 9.91 -1.73
CA ASP A 70 9.79 11.10 -2.56
C ASP A 70 9.96 10.76 -4.04
N ALA A 71 10.72 9.71 -4.35
CA ALA A 71 10.89 9.25 -5.73
C ALA A 71 9.58 8.69 -6.30
N GLY A 72 8.83 7.93 -5.51
CA GLY A 72 7.52 7.40 -5.89
C GLY A 72 6.50 8.51 -6.14
N GLU A 73 6.46 9.52 -5.28
CA GLU A 73 5.59 10.69 -5.43
C GLU A 73 5.90 11.45 -6.74
N LYS A 74 7.17 11.71 -7.02
CA LYS A 74 7.59 12.35 -8.28
C LYS A 74 7.18 11.55 -9.50
N LEU A 75 7.31 10.23 -9.48
CA LEU A 75 6.85 9.37 -10.58
C LEU A 75 5.33 9.43 -10.73
N LEU A 76 4.59 9.42 -9.63
CA LEU A 76 3.14 9.50 -9.66
C LEU A 76 2.66 10.87 -10.18
N ASP A 77 3.39 11.95 -9.86
CA ASP A 77 3.10 13.30 -10.37
C ASP A 77 3.28 13.42 -11.89
N THR A 78 4.04 12.52 -12.53
CA THR A 78 4.13 12.44 -14.00
C THR A 78 2.91 11.81 -14.64
N CYS A 79 1.94 11.33 -13.85
CA CYS A 79 0.71 10.69 -14.29
C CYS A 79 -0.53 11.55 -13.95
N PRO A 80 -0.84 12.62 -14.71
CA PRO A 80 -1.90 13.57 -14.35
C PRO A 80 -3.28 12.94 -14.17
N SER A 81 -3.64 11.93 -15.00
CA SER A 81 -4.90 11.21 -14.85
C SER A 81 -4.98 10.47 -13.52
N ALA A 82 -3.92 9.76 -13.13
CA ALA A 82 -3.87 9.07 -11.85
C ALA A 82 -3.97 10.05 -10.67
N VAL A 83 -3.27 11.19 -10.74
CA VAL A 83 -3.37 12.25 -9.72
C VAL A 83 -4.79 12.80 -9.62
N THR A 84 -5.49 12.96 -10.75
CA THR A 84 -6.89 13.39 -10.78
C THR A 84 -7.79 12.37 -10.09
N ASP A 85 -7.61 11.08 -10.38
CA ASP A 85 -8.37 9.99 -9.76
C ASP A 85 -8.14 9.92 -8.24
N LEU A 86 -6.90 10.11 -7.79
CA LEU A 86 -6.56 10.18 -6.37
C LEU A 86 -7.26 11.35 -5.67
N ARG A 87 -7.18 12.53 -6.27
CA ARG A 87 -7.81 13.75 -5.71
C ARG A 87 -9.33 13.64 -5.62
N ALA A 88 -9.95 12.96 -6.59
CA ALA A 88 -11.39 12.74 -6.60
C ALA A 88 -11.91 11.98 -5.38
N VAL A 89 -11.06 11.15 -4.76
CA VAL A 89 -11.39 10.41 -3.52
C VAL A 89 -10.71 11.00 -2.27
N GLY A 90 -10.08 12.18 -2.40
CA GLY A 90 -9.46 12.89 -1.28
C GLY A 90 -8.11 12.33 -0.84
N LEU A 91 -7.41 11.62 -1.72
CA LEU A 91 -6.03 11.16 -1.46
C LEU A 91 -5.02 12.03 -2.20
N LYS A 92 -3.89 12.30 -1.54
CA LYS A 92 -2.71 12.89 -2.17
C LYS A 92 -1.81 11.77 -2.74
N PRO A 93 -0.97 12.05 -3.77
CA PRO A 93 -0.04 11.06 -4.30
C PRO A 93 0.83 10.38 -3.24
N ARG A 94 1.46 11.17 -2.36
CA ARG A 94 2.27 10.63 -1.26
C ARG A 94 1.46 9.77 -0.30
N GLU A 95 0.28 10.23 0.08
CA GLU A 95 -0.62 9.49 0.97
C GLU A 95 -1.03 8.14 0.37
N PHE A 96 -1.33 8.10 -0.93
CA PHE A 96 -1.62 6.85 -1.64
C PHE A 96 -0.47 5.84 -1.53
N LEU A 97 0.78 6.29 -1.70
CA LEU A 97 1.96 5.43 -1.57
C LEU A 97 2.15 4.93 -0.12
N ILE A 98 1.96 5.82 0.86
CA ILE A 98 2.03 5.47 2.28
C ILE A 98 0.97 4.44 2.64
N VAL A 99 -0.29 4.68 2.24
CA VAL A 99 -1.39 3.74 2.50
C VAL A 99 -1.14 2.39 1.83
N THR A 100 -0.63 2.39 0.60
CA THR A 100 -0.26 1.16 -0.10
C THR A 100 0.76 0.35 0.71
N ALA A 101 1.84 1.00 1.13
CA ALA A 101 2.91 0.33 1.88
C ALA A 101 2.44 -0.13 3.26
N ALA A 102 1.74 0.72 4.01
CA ALA A 102 1.24 0.39 5.34
C ALA A 102 0.20 -0.73 5.29
N LEU A 103 -0.82 -0.59 4.42
CA LEU A 103 -1.90 -1.57 4.35
C LEU A 103 -1.40 -2.96 3.94
N ILE A 104 -0.58 -3.03 2.89
CA ILE A 104 -0.07 -4.31 2.39
C ILE A 104 0.93 -4.91 3.38
N GLY A 105 1.87 -4.11 3.88
CA GLY A 105 2.87 -4.56 4.83
C GLY A 105 2.27 -5.06 6.14
N ASP A 106 1.38 -4.28 6.73
CA ASP A 106 0.73 -4.62 7.99
C ASP A 106 -0.23 -5.81 7.83
N PHE A 107 -0.99 -5.87 6.72
CA PHE A 107 -1.88 -7.00 6.44
C PHE A 107 -1.11 -8.32 6.26
N MET A 108 0.02 -8.29 5.55
CA MET A 108 0.88 -9.47 5.40
C MET A 108 1.47 -9.91 6.74
N ALA A 109 1.96 -8.98 7.56
CA ALA A 109 2.50 -9.28 8.87
C ALA A 109 1.46 -9.91 9.80
N VAL A 110 0.23 -9.40 9.80
CA VAL A 110 -0.89 -9.99 10.55
C VAL A 110 -1.19 -11.41 10.04
N GLY A 111 -1.23 -11.62 8.74
CA GLY A 111 -1.42 -12.94 8.14
C GLY A 111 -0.32 -13.94 8.56
N MET A 112 0.93 -13.50 8.53
CA MET A 112 2.08 -14.33 8.95
C MET A 112 2.02 -14.66 10.45
N LYS A 113 1.59 -13.74 11.30
CA LYS A 113 1.40 -14.01 12.73
C LYS A 113 0.25 -14.98 12.97
N LYS A 114 -0.88 -14.81 12.27
CA LYS A 114 -2.03 -15.72 12.36
C LYS A 114 -1.70 -17.14 11.90
N SER A 115 -0.83 -17.30 10.91
CA SER A 115 -0.36 -18.60 10.42
C SER A 115 0.76 -19.20 11.27
N GLY A 116 1.29 -18.47 12.26
CA GLY A 116 2.40 -18.91 13.10
C GLY A 116 3.78 -18.79 12.44
N THR A 117 3.87 -18.14 11.28
CA THR A 117 5.15 -17.92 10.57
C THR A 117 6.05 -16.96 11.34
N ILE A 118 5.46 -15.96 12.01
CA ILE A 118 6.15 -15.06 12.95
C ILE A 118 5.45 -15.09 14.31
N LYS A 119 6.22 -14.88 15.38
CA LYS A 119 5.68 -14.80 16.75
C LYS A 119 5.36 -13.37 17.15
N GLU A 120 6.18 -12.43 16.71
CA GLU A 120 6.09 -11.01 17.05
C GLU A 120 6.14 -10.18 15.76
N TYR A 121 5.53 -8.98 15.80
CA TYR A 121 5.60 -8.06 14.69
C TYR A 121 6.98 -7.42 14.61
N PRO A 122 7.53 -7.22 13.39
CA PRO A 122 8.72 -6.38 13.21
C PRO A 122 8.49 -4.94 13.68
N ASP A 123 9.57 -4.25 14.07
CA ASP A 123 9.51 -2.84 14.52
C ASP A 123 8.97 -1.87 13.47
N SER A 124 8.98 -2.26 12.20
CA SER A 124 8.41 -1.49 11.08
C SER A 124 6.87 -1.51 11.03
N ILE A 125 6.23 -2.38 11.82
CA ILE A 125 4.78 -2.52 11.87
C ILE A 125 4.21 -1.71 13.04
N SER A 126 3.20 -0.89 12.75
CA SER A 126 2.47 -0.17 13.80
C SER A 126 1.63 -1.13 14.64
N PRO A 127 1.78 -1.14 15.97
CA PRO A 127 0.92 -1.95 16.84
C PRO A 127 -0.56 -1.60 16.69
N GLU A 128 -0.88 -0.33 16.50
CA GLU A 128 -2.24 0.16 16.33
C GLU A 128 -2.85 -0.33 15.01
N ASN A 129 -2.09 -0.23 13.92
CA ASN A 129 -2.53 -0.75 12.63
C ASN A 129 -2.67 -2.28 12.66
N ALA A 130 -1.74 -3.00 13.28
CA ALA A 130 -1.83 -4.43 13.43
C ALA A 130 -3.10 -4.84 14.19
N ALA A 131 -3.41 -4.17 15.30
CA ALA A 131 -4.62 -4.43 16.07
C ALA A 131 -5.89 -4.14 15.25
N PHE A 132 -5.92 -3.01 14.52
CA PHE A 132 -7.02 -2.68 13.62
C PHE A 132 -7.23 -3.74 12.53
N ILE A 133 -6.14 -4.20 11.91
CA ILE A 133 -6.20 -5.23 10.87
C ILE A 133 -6.62 -6.58 11.46
N GLU A 134 -6.11 -6.97 12.63
CA GLU A 134 -6.54 -8.21 13.31
C GLU A 134 -8.07 -8.24 13.54
N GLN A 135 -8.63 -7.11 14.02
CA GLN A 135 -10.06 -6.98 14.28
C GLN A 135 -10.92 -7.03 13.00
N ASN A 136 -10.38 -6.57 11.89
CA ASN A 136 -11.08 -6.47 10.61
C ASN A 136 -10.58 -7.45 9.55
N TYR A 137 -9.80 -8.46 9.94
CA TYR A 137 -9.02 -9.29 9.01
C TYR A 137 -9.86 -9.92 7.90
N ALA A 138 -10.96 -10.58 8.23
CA ALA A 138 -11.82 -11.24 7.24
C ALA A 138 -12.44 -10.23 6.24
N LYS A 139 -12.87 -9.07 6.74
CA LYS A 139 -13.40 -8.00 5.89
C LYS A 139 -12.33 -7.44 4.95
N LEU A 140 -11.15 -7.14 5.50
CA LEU A 140 -10.01 -6.64 4.71
C LEU A 140 -9.55 -7.68 3.69
N GLN A 141 -9.49 -8.95 4.05
CA GLN A 141 -9.15 -10.04 3.13
C GLN A 141 -10.09 -10.06 1.92
N SER A 142 -11.39 -9.92 2.13
CA SER A 142 -12.38 -9.84 1.05
C SER A 142 -12.22 -8.58 0.21
N MET A 143 -11.96 -7.42 0.83
CA MET A 143 -11.75 -6.15 0.13
C MET A 143 -10.47 -6.15 -0.71
N LEU A 144 -9.40 -6.76 -0.21
CA LEU A 144 -8.10 -6.77 -0.85
C LEU A 144 -7.93 -7.92 -1.86
N ALA A 145 -8.85 -8.89 -1.91
CA ALA A 145 -8.79 -10.02 -2.83
C ALA A 145 -8.59 -9.61 -4.30
N PRO A 146 -9.26 -8.56 -4.85
CA PRO A 146 -9.02 -8.10 -6.21
C PRO A 146 -7.60 -7.59 -6.44
N LEU A 147 -6.92 -7.10 -5.38
CA LEU A 147 -5.56 -6.55 -5.45
C LEU A 147 -4.49 -7.64 -5.40
N THR A 148 -4.80 -8.78 -4.78
CA THR A 148 -3.85 -9.89 -4.57
C THR A 148 -3.87 -10.93 -5.69
N GLY A 149 -4.53 -10.63 -6.82
CA GLY A 149 -4.50 -11.49 -8.01
C GLY A 149 -5.34 -12.76 -7.91
N GLY A 150 -6.34 -12.78 -7.04
CA GLY A 150 -7.32 -13.86 -6.95
C GLY A 150 -8.29 -13.96 -8.13
N GLY A 151 -7.95 -13.39 -9.29
CA GLY A 151 -8.67 -13.50 -10.54
C GLY A 151 -8.09 -14.61 -11.40
N ARG A 152 -8.70 -15.76 -11.39
CA ARG A 152 -8.60 -16.71 -12.50
C ARG A 152 -9.47 -16.24 -13.64
#